data_08bb76a617765bc2000f6ab957810ae0
#
_entry.id   08bb76a617765bc2000f6ab957810ae0
#
_cell.length_a   1.000
_cell.length_b   1.000
_cell.length_c   1.000
_cell.angle_alpha   90.00
_cell.angle_beta   90.00
_cell.angle_gamma   90.00
#
_symmetry.space_group_name_H-M   'P 1'
#
loop_
_entity.id
_entity.type
_entity.pdbx_description
1 polymer ?
#
loop_
_entity_poly.entity_id
_entity_poly.type
_entity_poly.pdbx_seq_one_letter_code
_entity_poly.pdbx_strand_id
1 'polypeptide(L)'
;MYEFLPILWSMGGDIHSINTATGQQAFLFLKEMEQEGSLSLQSISLTMGDLTNQFIKGKIAMMFNSSMAIDSIREGNPDLEFGVAAIPCGNPQVTVAGGEILAVADNENKEYAIQFLKFLADKKRMKEYIDEFGFLAPRQEIMQQQFENDKEKGTFIDLYQNARTREISRNWPQISLTLSDTLREILVNENDSQTILDKSAEKIESIGAENR
;
A
#
# COMPACT_ATOMS: atom_id res chain seq x y z
N MET A 1 -3.14 4.66 -3.66
CA MET A 1 -1.84 4.64 -4.36
C MET A 1 -0.83 3.60 -3.85
N TYR A 2 -0.86 3.21 -2.61
CA TYR A 2 0.02 2.15 -2.10
C TYR A 2 -0.12 0.84 -2.89
N GLU A 3 -1.34 0.51 -3.32
CA GLU A 3 -1.66 -0.71 -4.07
C GLU A 3 -1.16 -0.66 -5.51
N PHE A 4 -1.06 0.53 -6.10
CA PHE A 4 -0.61 0.73 -7.47
C PHE A 4 0.92 0.76 -7.62
N LEU A 5 1.63 1.31 -6.64
CA LEU A 5 3.09 1.43 -6.71
C LEU A 5 3.82 0.09 -6.94
N PRO A 6 3.47 -1.02 -6.27
CA PRO A 6 4.09 -2.31 -6.57
C PRO A 6 3.90 -2.78 -8.01
N ILE A 7 2.73 -2.52 -8.59
CA ILE A 7 2.45 -2.86 -10.00
C ILE A 7 3.36 -2.03 -10.91
N LEU A 8 3.43 -0.72 -10.68
CA LEU A 8 4.28 0.18 -11.45
C LEU A 8 5.76 -0.23 -11.38
N TRP A 9 6.28 -0.47 -10.18
CA TRP A 9 7.68 -0.84 -9.97
C TRP A 9 8.03 -2.22 -10.55
N SER A 10 7.16 -3.19 -10.44
CA SER A 10 7.38 -4.54 -10.95
C SER A 10 7.44 -4.60 -12.48
N MET A 11 6.83 -3.63 -13.16
CA MET A 11 6.90 -3.45 -14.61
C MET A 11 8.07 -2.55 -15.03
N GLY A 12 8.92 -2.12 -14.07
CA GLY A 12 10.08 -1.28 -14.32
C GLY A 12 9.77 0.21 -14.45
N GLY A 13 8.52 0.62 -14.15
CA GLY A 13 8.13 2.02 -14.11
C GLY A 13 8.49 2.72 -12.80
N ASP A 14 8.41 4.05 -12.81
CA ASP A 14 8.59 4.90 -11.64
C ASP A 14 7.63 6.09 -11.75
N ILE A 15 7.37 6.78 -10.63
CA ILE A 15 6.45 7.93 -10.58
C ILE A 15 6.89 9.10 -11.47
N HIS A 16 8.19 9.23 -11.74
CA HIS A 16 8.77 10.25 -12.62
C HIS A 16 8.89 9.79 -14.08
N SER A 17 8.44 8.58 -14.39
CA SER A 17 8.50 7.97 -15.72
C SER A 17 7.21 7.27 -16.13
N ILE A 18 6.08 7.73 -15.60
CA ILE A 18 4.76 7.12 -15.85
C ILE A 18 4.34 7.19 -17.31
N ASN A 19 4.84 8.15 -18.08
CA ASN A 19 4.56 8.33 -19.50
C ASN A 19 5.54 7.58 -20.43
N THR A 20 6.50 6.85 -19.89
CA THR A 20 7.35 5.95 -20.68
C THR A 20 6.62 4.63 -20.96
N ALA A 21 7.13 3.85 -21.92
CA ALA A 21 6.54 2.55 -22.26
C ALA A 21 6.38 1.61 -21.06
N THR A 22 7.36 1.58 -20.14
CA THR A 22 7.30 0.76 -18.92
C THR A 22 6.32 1.33 -17.89
N GLY A 23 6.26 2.65 -17.71
CA GLY A 23 5.29 3.29 -16.83
C GLY A 23 3.86 3.09 -17.32
N GLN A 24 3.62 3.27 -18.60
CA GLN A 24 2.31 3.09 -19.24
C GLN A 24 1.77 1.66 -19.05
N GLN A 25 2.60 0.64 -19.13
CA GLN A 25 2.18 -0.76 -18.97
C GLN A 25 1.40 -1.02 -17.69
N ALA A 26 1.80 -0.38 -16.57
CA ALA A 26 1.12 -0.56 -15.30
C ALA A 26 -0.33 -0.04 -15.30
N PHE A 27 -0.57 1.08 -15.97
CA PHE A 27 -1.91 1.63 -16.13
C PHE A 27 -2.75 0.82 -17.11
N LEU A 28 -2.15 0.40 -18.22
CA LEU A 28 -2.83 -0.42 -19.23
C LEU A 28 -3.21 -1.79 -18.69
N PHE A 29 -2.37 -2.41 -17.88
CA PHE A 29 -2.69 -3.67 -17.21
C PHE A 29 -3.98 -3.57 -16.38
N LEU A 30 -4.13 -2.51 -15.59
CA LEU A 30 -5.37 -2.31 -14.82
C LEU A 30 -6.55 -1.96 -15.72
N LYS A 31 -6.32 -1.24 -16.82
CA LYS A 31 -7.36 -0.96 -17.81
C LYS A 31 -7.87 -2.22 -18.50
N GLU A 32 -6.97 -3.14 -18.88
CA GLU A 32 -7.33 -4.44 -19.44
C GLU A 32 -8.16 -5.27 -18.45
N MET A 33 -7.74 -5.33 -17.18
CA MET A 33 -8.51 -6.02 -16.13
C MET A 33 -9.92 -5.43 -15.95
N GLU A 34 -10.07 -4.13 -16.08
CA GLU A 34 -11.37 -3.45 -16.03
C GLU A 34 -12.23 -3.83 -17.24
N GLN A 35 -11.68 -3.78 -18.45
CA GLN A 35 -12.36 -4.13 -19.68
C GLN A 35 -12.81 -5.59 -19.75
N GLU A 36 -12.01 -6.49 -19.17
CA GLU A 36 -12.33 -7.93 -19.05
C GLU A 36 -13.32 -8.22 -17.90
N GLY A 37 -13.67 -7.21 -17.10
CA GLY A 37 -14.58 -7.36 -15.96
C GLY A 37 -13.96 -7.99 -14.71
N SER A 38 -12.62 -8.18 -14.69
CA SER A 38 -11.88 -8.71 -13.53
C SER A 38 -11.70 -7.65 -12.44
N LEU A 39 -11.62 -6.36 -12.84
CA LEU A 39 -11.53 -5.21 -11.96
C LEU A 39 -12.81 -4.37 -12.04
N SER A 40 -13.50 -4.20 -10.92
CA SER A 40 -14.68 -3.33 -10.88
C SER A 40 -14.29 -1.87 -10.77
N LEU A 41 -14.88 -0.98 -11.57
CA LEU A 41 -14.74 0.48 -11.43
C LEU A 41 -15.16 1.00 -10.05
N GLN A 42 -16.06 0.29 -9.36
CA GLN A 42 -16.45 0.65 -7.99
C GLN A 42 -15.26 0.61 -7.03
N SER A 43 -14.25 -0.22 -7.28
CA SER A 43 -13.06 -0.34 -6.45
C SER A 43 -12.27 0.97 -6.30
N ILE A 44 -12.39 1.90 -7.27
CA ILE A 44 -11.74 3.21 -7.25
C ILE A 44 -12.20 4.08 -6.07
N SER A 45 -13.42 3.87 -5.60
CA SER A 45 -14.04 4.67 -4.53
C SER A 45 -14.12 3.95 -3.19
N LEU A 46 -13.71 2.68 -3.13
CA LEU A 46 -13.76 1.88 -1.91
C LEU A 46 -12.54 2.14 -1.03
N THR A 47 -12.78 2.18 0.29
CA THR A 47 -11.72 2.15 1.28
C THR A 47 -11.21 0.72 1.50
N MET A 48 -10.04 0.57 2.14
CA MET A 48 -9.52 -0.74 2.54
C MET A 48 -10.52 -1.51 3.42
N GLY A 49 -11.22 -0.81 4.31
CA GLY A 49 -12.29 -1.40 5.14
C GLY A 49 -13.48 -1.88 4.32
N ASP A 50 -13.89 -1.14 3.30
CA ASP A 50 -14.97 -1.56 2.40
C ASP A 50 -14.59 -2.80 1.61
N LEU A 51 -13.34 -2.87 1.11
CA LEU A 51 -12.81 -4.05 0.42
C LEU A 51 -12.77 -5.26 1.35
N THR A 52 -12.28 -5.09 2.59
CA THR A 52 -12.28 -6.15 3.61
C THR A 52 -13.69 -6.67 3.85
N ASN A 53 -14.67 -5.78 4.01
CA ASN A 53 -16.06 -6.17 4.20
C ASN A 53 -16.66 -6.90 3.00
N GLN A 54 -16.29 -6.53 1.77
CA GLN A 54 -16.73 -7.24 0.57
C GLN A 54 -16.10 -8.62 0.45
N PHE A 55 -14.83 -8.76 0.82
CA PHE A 55 -14.12 -10.03 0.85
C PHE A 55 -14.73 -11.00 1.88
N ILE A 56 -14.95 -10.53 3.12
CA ILE A 56 -15.63 -11.28 4.18
C ILE A 56 -17.00 -11.82 3.72
N LYS A 57 -17.73 -11.03 2.93
CA LYS A 57 -19.06 -11.40 2.38
C LYS A 57 -18.97 -12.26 1.10
N GLY A 58 -17.77 -12.64 0.65
CA GLY A 58 -17.57 -13.42 -0.57
C GLY A 58 -17.97 -12.69 -1.86
N LYS A 59 -18.04 -11.34 -1.84
CA LYS A 59 -18.42 -10.55 -3.03
C LYS A 59 -17.27 -10.28 -3.97
N ILE A 60 -16.03 -10.34 -3.47
CA ILE A 60 -14.80 -10.24 -4.25
C ILE A 60 -13.91 -11.42 -3.90
N ALA A 61 -13.21 -11.95 -4.90
CA ALA A 61 -12.33 -13.10 -4.75
C ALA A 61 -10.91 -12.73 -4.32
N MET A 62 -10.46 -11.52 -4.62
CA MET A 62 -9.11 -11.03 -4.32
C MET A 62 -9.15 -9.56 -3.95
N MET A 63 -8.24 -9.13 -3.09
CA MET A 63 -8.02 -7.73 -2.75
C MET A 63 -6.57 -7.48 -2.39
N PHE A 64 -6.09 -6.26 -2.59
CA PHE A 64 -4.86 -5.77 -1.96
C PHE A 64 -5.18 -5.28 -0.55
N ASN A 65 -4.40 -5.74 0.43
CA ASN A 65 -4.60 -5.32 1.81
C ASN A 65 -3.31 -5.48 2.64
N SER A 66 -3.35 -5.09 3.90
CA SER A 66 -2.27 -5.26 4.88
C SER A 66 -2.50 -6.47 5.78
N SER A 67 -1.47 -6.85 6.56
CA SER A 67 -1.56 -7.92 7.56
C SER A 67 -2.65 -7.69 8.61
N MET A 68 -2.99 -6.44 8.89
CA MET A 68 -4.04 -6.06 9.85
C MET A 68 -5.44 -6.55 9.44
N ALA A 69 -5.67 -6.75 8.14
CA ALA A 69 -6.98 -7.23 7.68
C ALA A 69 -7.25 -8.68 8.03
N ILE A 70 -6.22 -9.49 8.30
CA ILE A 70 -6.34 -10.94 8.53
C ILE A 70 -7.26 -11.24 9.72
N ASP A 71 -7.05 -10.55 10.85
CA ASP A 71 -7.86 -10.79 12.04
C ASP A 71 -9.31 -10.38 11.81
N SER A 72 -9.53 -9.23 11.18
CA SER A 72 -10.88 -8.77 10.81
C SER A 72 -11.60 -9.74 9.87
N ILE A 73 -10.87 -10.38 8.94
CA ILE A 73 -11.44 -11.40 8.05
C ILE A 73 -11.84 -12.64 8.83
N ARG A 74 -10.96 -13.15 9.69
CA ARG A 74 -11.21 -14.34 10.52
C ARG A 74 -12.36 -14.15 11.50
N GLU A 75 -12.43 -12.96 12.11
CA GLU A 75 -13.53 -12.59 13.02
C GLU A 75 -14.85 -12.39 12.27
N GLY A 76 -14.80 -11.77 11.10
CA GLY A 76 -16.00 -11.47 10.31
C GLY A 76 -16.61 -12.67 9.59
N ASN A 77 -15.81 -13.69 9.26
CA ASN A 77 -16.28 -14.95 8.68
C ASN A 77 -15.29 -16.08 9.02
N PRO A 78 -15.49 -16.77 10.16
CA PRO A 78 -14.61 -17.86 10.60
C PRO A 78 -14.53 -19.05 9.65
N ASP A 79 -15.54 -19.23 8.80
CA ASP A 79 -15.63 -20.34 7.84
C ASP A 79 -15.00 -19.98 6.47
N LEU A 80 -14.53 -18.75 6.29
CA LEU A 80 -13.90 -18.32 5.03
C LEU A 80 -12.46 -18.83 4.93
N GLU A 81 -12.25 -19.79 4.04
CA GLU A 81 -10.89 -20.21 3.68
C GLU A 81 -10.25 -19.21 2.73
N PHE A 82 -9.12 -18.66 3.10
CA PHE A 82 -8.36 -17.71 2.28
C PHE A 82 -6.86 -17.89 2.47
N GLY A 83 -6.08 -17.33 1.56
CA GLY A 83 -4.63 -17.30 1.65
C GLY A 83 -4.08 -15.92 1.31
N VAL A 84 -2.79 -15.72 1.59
CA VAL A 84 -2.02 -14.52 1.26
C VAL A 84 -0.96 -14.87 0.24
N ALA A 85 -0.81 -14.05 -0.78
CA ALA A 85 0.20 -14.18 -1.81
C ALA A 85 0.85 -12.84 -2.11
N ALA A 86 2.05 -12.89 -2.70
CA ALA A 86 2.67 -11.71 -3.27
C ALA A 86 1.79 -11.12 -4.39
N ILE A 87 1.90 -9.82 -4.60
CA ILE A 87 1.24 -9.14 -5.72
C ILE A 87 1.73 -9.78 -7.02
N PRO A 88 0.84 -10.35 -7.85
CA PRO A 88 1.22 -11.13 -9.02
C PRO A 88 1.56 -10.23 -10.22
N CYS A 89 2.58 -9.41 -10.08
CA CYS A 89 3.03 -8.52 -11.14
C CYS A 89 4.55 -8.49 -11.21
N GLY A 90 5.06 -8.70 -12.42
CA GLY A 90 6.47 -8.54 -12.78
C GLY A 90 7.49 -9.35 -12.00
N ASN A 91 8.74 -9.12 -12.33
CA ASN A 91 9.91 -9.63 -11.62
C ASN A 91 10.96 -8.50 -11.51
N PRO A 92 11.38 -8.10 -10.30
CA PRO A 92 11.15 -8.78 -9.02
C PRO A 92 9.74 -8.53 -8.44
N GLN A 93 9.28 -9.49 -7.65
CA GLN A 93 8.12 -9.28 -6.78
C GLN A 93 8.47 -8.20 -5.76
N VAL A 94 7.71 -7.12 -5.77
CA VAL A 94 7.94 -5.97 -4.90
C VAL A 94 6.65 -5.62 -4.17
N THR A 95 6.77 -5.22 -2.91
CA THR A 95 5.66 -4.64 -2.15
C THR A 95 6.03 -3.23 -1.66
N VAL A 96 5.06 -2.47 -1.21
CA VAL A 96 5.31 -1.15 -0.63
C VAL A 96 5.47 -1.25 0.87
N ALA A 97 6.57 -0.70 1.39
CA ALA A 97 6.74 -0.49 2.83
C ALA A 97 6.18 0.87 3.23
N GLY A 98 5.44 0.87 4.31
CA GLY A 98 4.94 2.05 4.99
C GLY A 98 4.91 1.82 6.49
N GLY A 99 4.50 2.83 7.25
CA GLY A 99 4.34 2.72 8.70
C GLY A 99 3.92 4.03 9.32
N GLU A 100 3.42 3.93 10.53
CA GLU A 100 3.05 5.06 11.36
C GLU A 100 4.26 5.57 12.12
N ILE A 101 4.32 6.89 12.30
CA ILE A 101 5.36 7.57 13.05
C ILE A 101 4.69 8.32 14.21
N LEU A 102 5.18 8.08 15.43
CA LEU A 102 4.80 8.87 16.58
C LEU A 102 5.71 10.10 16.65
N ALA A 103 5.13 11.27 16.61
CA ALA A 103 5.83 12.54 16.73
C ALA A 103 5.49 13.23 18.06
N VAL A 104 6.44 13.98 18.59
CA VAL A 104 6.26 14.77 19.81
C VAL A 104 6.19 16.25 19.44
N ALA A 105 5.12 16.91 19.84
CA ALA A 105 4.99 18.35 19.71
C ALA A 105 5.94 19.06 20.68
N ASP A 106 6.53 20.18 20.22
CA ASP A 106 7.41 21.01 21.05
C ASP A 106 6.55 21.96 21.91
N ASN A 107 6.18 21.49 23.10
CA ASN A 107 5.37 22.22 24.09
C ASN A 107 5.80 21.86 25.52
N GLU A 108 5.13 22.42 26.51
CA GLU A 108 5.41 22.21 27.94
C GLU A 108 5.34 20.72 28.39
N ASN A 109 4.60 19.87 27.68
CA ASN A 109 4.43 18.45 27.99
C ASN A 109 5.42 17.54 27.24
N LYS A 110 6.37 18.08 26.49
CA LYS A 110 7.33 17.36 25.63
C LYS A 110 8.04 16.24 26.38
N GLU A 111 8.52 16.49 27.58
CA GLU A 111 9.26 15.52 28.37
C GLU A 111 8.40 14.29 28.76
N TYR A 112 7.13 14.51 29.10
CA TYR A 112 6.21 13.42 29.38
C TYR A 112 5.90 12.61 28.12
N ALA A 113 5.72 13.26 26.98
CA ALA A 113 5.51 12.60 25.70
C ALA A 113 6.74 11.73 25.31
N ILE A 114 7.96 12.23 25.51
CA ILE A 114 9.20 11.46 25.29
C ILE A 114 9.26 10.24 26.23
N GLN A 115 8.89 10.39 27.49
CA GLN A 115 8.83 9.25 28.42
C GLN A 115 7.82 8.21 27.96
N PHE A 116 6.66 8.61 27.48
CA PHE A 116 5.65 7.71 26.92
C PHE A 116 6.17 6.98 25.68
N LEU A 117 6.84 7.67 24.75
CA LEU A 117 7.46 7.02 23.61
C LEU A 117 8.53 6.00 24.01
N LYS A 118 9.37 6.31 24.99
CA LYS A 118 10.35 5.35 25.52
C LYS A 118 9.68 4.14 26.15
N PHE A 119 8.55 4.32 26.82
CA PHE A 119 7.76 3.24 27.37
C PHE A 119 7.18 2.33 26.28
N LEU A 120 6.61 2.91 25.20
CA LEU A 120 6.12 2.13 24.06
C LEU A 120 7.24 1.44 23.28
N ALA A 121 8.42 2.06 23.20
CA ALA A 121 9.58 1.51 22.51
C ALA A 121 10.30 0.39 23.28
N ASP A 122 9.92 0.12 24.54
CA ASP A 122 10.39 -1.06 25.28
C ASP A 122 10.02 -2.34 24.51
N LYS A 123 10.98 -3.27 24.40
CA LYS A 123 10.85 -4.46 23.56
C LYS A 123 9.61 -5.30 23.91
N LYS A 124 9.35 -5.51 25.19
CA LYS A 124 8.23 -6.33 25.67
C LYS A 124 6.90 -5.66 25.36
N ARG A 125 6.79 -4.37 25.67
CA ARG A 125 5.57 -3.59 25.45
C ARG A 125 5.28 -3.38 23.98
N MET A 126 6.32 -3.11 23.19
CA MET A 126 6.20 -3.05 21.75
C MET A 126 5.61 -4.34 21.19
N LYS A 127 6.14 -5.50 21.62
CA LYS A 127 5.63 -6.79 21.17
C LYS A 127 4.16 -6.98 21.55
N GLU A 128 3.78 -6.70 22.81
CA GLU A 128 2.39 -6.79 23.27
C GLU A 128 1.46 -5.92 22.41
N TYR A 129 1.85 -4.67 22.14
CA TYR A 129 1.07 -3.72 21.35
C TYR A 129 0.92 -4.16 19.89
N ILE A 130 2.02 -4.54 19.22
CA ILE A 130 1.97 -4.89 17.79
C ILE A 130 1.27 -6.23 17.54
N ASP A 131 1.37 -7.18 18.45
CA ASP A 131 0.67 -8.47 18.35
C ASP A 131 -0.85 -8.26 18.44
N GLU A 132 -1.31 -7.37 19.34
CA GLU A 132 -2.73 -7.03 19.50
C GLU A 132 -3.35 -6.39 18.25
N PHE A 133 -2.59 -5.54 17.54
CA PHE A 133 -3.09 -4.82 16.37
C PHE A 133 -2.72 -5.47 15.03
N GLY A 134 -1.98 -6.57 15.03
CA GLY A 134 -1.56 -7.27 13.81
C GLY A 134 -0.54 -6.50 12.95
N PHE A 135 0.16 -5.50 13.52
CA PHE A 135 1.22 -4.78 12.83
C PHE A 135 2.48 -5.63 12.68
N LEU A 136 3.25 -5.38 11.62
CA LEU A 136 4.63 -5.88 11.57
C LEU A 136 5.52 -5.07 12.51
N ALA A 137 6.37 -5.75 13.27
CA ALA A 137 7.25 -5.11 14.22
C ALA A 137 8.29 -4.22 13.50
N PRO A 138 8.52 -2.98 13.96
CA PRO A 138 9.57 -2.12 13.41
C PRO A 138 10.98 -2.58 13.81
N ARG A 139 11.11 -3.53 14.74
CA ARG A 139 12.38 -4.16 15.13
C ARG A 139 12.51 -5.51 14.45
N GLN A 140 13.56 -5.68 13.65
CA GLN A 140 13.80 -6.91 12.90
C GLN A 140 13.84 -8.17 13.79
N GLU A 141 14.45 -8.08 14.97
CA GLU A 141 14.54 -9.18 15.93
C GLU A 141 13.17 -9.65 16.48
N ILE A 142 12.19 -8.74 16.54
CA ILE A 142 10.82 -9.07 16.94
C ILE A 142 10.06 -9.58 15.72
N MET A 143 10.19 -8.90 14.58
CA MET A 143 9.50 -9.25 13.33
C MET A 143 9.82 -10.69 12.89
N GLN A 144 11.08 -11.13 13.01
CA GLN A 144 11.50 -12.48 12.62
C GLN A 144 10.84 -13.58 13.47
N GLN A 145 10.45 -13.28 14.70
CA GLN A 145 9.78 -14.22 15.63
C GLN A 145 8.25 -14.02 15.64
N GLN A 146 7.78 -13.00 14.94
CA GLN A 146 6.37 -12.69 14.85
C GLN A 146 5.69 -13.68 13.90
N PHE A 147 4.53 -14.17 14.30
CA PHE A 147 3.69 -14.99 13.43
C PHE A 147 4.30 -16.34 12.97
N GLU A 148 5.26 -16.91 13.71
CA GLU A 148 5.86 -18.23 13.41
C GLU A 148 4.82 -19.33 13.20
N ASN A 149 3.67 -19.24 13.84
CA ASN A 149 2.57 -20.20 13.76
C ASN A 149 1.37 -19.67 12.96
N ASP A 150 1.51 -18.57 12.25
CA ASP A 150 0.45 -17.95 11.43
C ASP A 150 0.95 -17.79 9.99
N LYS A 151 0.56 -18.72 9.13
CA LYS A 151 1.03 -18.78 7.74
C LYS A 151 0.68 -17.53 6.94
N GLU A 152 -0.55 -17.04 7.09
CA GLU A 152 -1.03 -15.88 6.34
C GLU A 152 -0.29 -14.62 6.78
N LYS A 153 -0.13 -14.39 8.08
CA LYS A 153 0.64 -13.25 8.59
C LYS A 153 2.14 -13.41 8.31
N GLY A 154 2.68 -14.62 8.41
CA GLY A 154 4.08 -14.93 8.12
C GLY A 154 4.47 -14.58 6.69
N THR A 155 3.56 -14.75 5.72
CA THR A 155 3.79 -14.36 4.32
C THR A 155 4.14 -12.87 4.19
N PHE A 156 3.56 -11.99 5.01
CA PHE A 156 3.91 -10.56 4.97
C PHE A 156 5.36 -10.30 5.44
N ILE A 157 5.89 -11.10 6.37
CA ILE A 157 7.29 -11.00 6.81
C ILE A 157 8.23 -11.34 5.66
N ASP A 158 7.92 -12.41 4.92
CA ASP A 158 8.73 -12.82 3.76
C ASP A 158 8.70 -11.77 2.66
N LEU A 159 7.51 -11.23 2.37
CA LEU A 159 7.34 -10.17 1.38
C LEU A 159 8.03 -8.86 1.77
N TYR A 160 8.11 -8.56 3.06
CA TYR A 160 8.76 -7.34 3.56
C TYR A 160 10.26 -7.27 3.21
N GLN A 161 10.92 -8.39 3.01
CA GLN A 161 12.33 -8.43 2.60
C GLN A 161 12.57 -7.73 1.25
N ASN A 162 11.57 -7.71 0.37
CA ASN A 162 11.60 -7.05 -0.93
C ASN A 162 10.75 -5.76 -0.94
N ALA A 163 10.43 -5.23 0.23
CA ALA A 163 9.62 -4.03 0.33
C ALA A 163 10.40 -2.79 -0.08
N ARG A 164 9.76 -1.93 -0.87
CA ARG A 164 10.29 -0.64 -1.29
C ARG A 164 9.50 0.48 -0.65
N THR A 165 10.18 1.50 -0.14
CA THR A 165 9.52 2.72 0.32
C THR A 165 9.14 3.61 -0.85
N ARG A 166 8.00 4.28 -0.76
CA ARG A 166 7.68 5.38 -1.66
C ARG A 166 8.69 6.52 -1.52
N GLU A 167 8.73 7.40 -2.48
CA GLU A 167 9.54 8.61 -2.39
C GLU A 167 9.23 9.41 -1.12
N ILE A 168 10.28 9.88 -0.45
CA ILE A 168 10.19 10.77 0.72
C ILE A 168 10.15 12.20 0.19
N SER A 169 8.96 12.74 0.03
CA SER A 169 8.73 14.10 -0.46
C SER A 169 7.65 14.80 0.36
N ARG A 170 7.86 16.10 0.64
CA ARG A 170 6.81 16.95 1.24
C ARG A 170 5.60 17.06 0.33
N ASN A 171 5.80 16.93 -0.97
CA ASN A 171 4.78 17.03 -2.00
C ASN A 171 4.09 15.70 -2.29
N TRP A 172 4.45 14.63 -1.55
CA TRP A 172 3.85 13.31 -1.76
C TRP A 172 2.31 13.31 -1.80
N PRO A 173 1.59 14.05 -0.94
CA PRO A 173 0.12 14.10 -1.02
C PRO A 173 -0.38 14.57 -2.39
N GLN A 174 0.25 15.57 -3.00
CA GLN A 174 -0.12 16.11 -4.31
C GLN A 174 0.25 15.13 -5.44
N ILE A 175 1.43 14.51 -5.36
CA ILE A 175 1.87 13.46 -6.30
C ILE A 175 0.90 12.27 -6.24
N SER A 176 0.58 11.80 -5.05
CA SER A 176 -0.34 10.68 -4.82
C SER A 176 -1.75 10.97 -5.36
N LEU A 177 -2.23 12.19 -5.18
CA LEU A 177 -3.51 12.62 -5.74
C LEU A 177 -3.47 12.64 -7.27
N THR A 178 -2.41 13.22 -7.85
CA THR A 178 -2.24 13.24 -9.31
C THR A 178 -2.22 11.83 -9.90
N LEU A 179 -1.48 10.90 -9.30
CA LEU A 179 -1.47 9.49 -9.72
C LEU A 179 -2.85 8.83 -9.60
N SER A 180 -3.60 9.13 -8.53
CA SER A 180 -4.96 8.61 -8.33
C SER A 180 -5.92 9.12 -9.39
N ASP A 181 -5.85 10.41 -9.71
CA ASP A 181 -6.69 11.03 -10.74
C ASP A 181 -6.33 10.47 -12.13
N THR A 182 -5.02 10.32 -12.41
CA THR A 182 -4.52 9.70 -13.64
C THR A 182 -5.06 8.30 -13.84
N LEU A 183 -4.95 7.46 -12.81
CA LEU A 183 -5.45 6.09 -12.86
C LEU A 183 -6.97 6.07 -13.08
N ARG A 184 -7.70 6.89 -12.35
CA ARG A 184 -9.15 7.02 -12.52
C ARG A 184 -9.52 7.46 -13.94
N GLU A 185 -8.84 8.47 -14.47
CA GLU A 185 -9.10 8.98 -15.81
C GLU A 185 -8.87 7.92 -16.89
N ILE A 186 -7.77 7.15 -16.77
CA ILE A 186 -7.45 6.04 -17.69
C ILE A 186 -8.48 4.91 -17.59
N LEU A 187 -8.92 4.56 -16.38
CA LEU A 187 -9.89 3.47 -16.19
C LEU A 187 -11.29 3.83 -16.71
N VAL A 188 -11.72 5.08 -16.54
CA VAL A 188 -13.09 5.51 -16.86
C VAL A 188 -13.23 5.96 -18.32
N ASN A 189 -12.19 6.55 -18.91
CA ASN A 189 -12.25 7.12 -20.24
C ASN A 189 -11.66 6.18 -21.30
N GLU A 190 -12.22 6.25 -22.52
CA GLU A 190 -11.67 5.61 -23.72
C GLU A 190 -10.60 6.48 -24.44
N ASN A 191 -10.22 7.60 -23.83
CA ASN A 191 -9.26 8.54 -24.39
C ASN A 191 -7.86 7.92 -24.51
N ASP A 192 -7.03 8.54 -25.33
CA ASP A 192 -5.62 8.17 -25.49
C ASP A 192 -4.88 8.26 -24.13
N SER A 193 -4.55 7.11 -23.59
CA SER A 193 -3.85 6.96 -22.31
C SER A 193 -2.50 7.69 -22.31
N GLN A 194 -1.81 7.77 -23.46
CA GLN A 194 -0.52 8.47 -23.55
C GLN A 194 -0.67 9.96 -23.28
N THR A 195 -1.69 10.60 -23.87
CA THR A 195 -1.96 12.02 -23.62
C THR A 195 -2.27 12.31 -22.15
N ILE A 196 -2.99 11.41 -21.47
CA ILE A 196 -3.29 11.54 -20.04
C ILE A 196 -1.99 11.41 -19.22
N LEU A 197 -1.15 10.42 -19.53
CA LEU A 197 0.11 10.17 -18.86
C LEU A 197 1.13 11.30 -19.04
N ASP A 198 1.23 11.87 -20.25
CA ASP A 198 2.13 13.01 -20.53
C ASP A 198 1.75 14.23 -19.67
N LYS A 199 0.48 14.61 -19.63
CA LYS A 199 -0.01 15.70 -18.77
C LYS A 199 0.24 15.45 -17.28
N SER A 200 0.07 14.22 -16.87
CA SER A 200 0.26 13.83 -15.47
C SER A 200 1.73 13.82 -15.09
N ALA A 201 2.62 13.40 -15.97
CA ALA A 201 4.06 13.44 -15.79
C ALA A 201 4.55 14.89 -15.67
N GLU A 202 4.14 15.79 -16.57
CA GLU A 202 4.44 17.23 -16.50
C GLU A 202 3.97 17.83 -15.15
N LYS A 203 2.78 17.45 -14.69
CA LYS A 203 2.24 17.93 -13.42
C LYS A 203 3.07 17.42 -12.23
N ILE A 204 3.48 16.14 -12.21
CA ILE A 204 4.32 15.58 -11.17
C ILE A 204 5.69 16.27 -11.14
N GLU A 205 6.29 16.53 -12.31
CA GLU A 205 7.55 17.25 -12.43
C GLU A 205 7.44 18.68 -11.87
N SER A 206 6.37 19.41 -12.20
CA SER A 206 6.11 20.75 -11.68
C SER A 206 5.99 20.78 -10.16
N ILE A 207 5.26 19.82 -9.57
CA ILE A 207 5.13 19.64 -8.12
C ILE A 207 6.51 19.41 -7.47
N GLY A 208 7.39 18.64 -8.12
CA GLY A 208 8.76 18.38 -7.64
C GLY A 208 9.68 19.60 -7.72
N ALA A 209 9.45 20.50 -8.67
CA ALA A 209 10.26 21.68 -8.89
C ALA A 209 9.97 22.84 -7.91
N GLU A 210 8.76 22.96 -7.39
CA GLU A 210 8.34 24.05 -6.50
C GLU A 210 9.08 24.12 -5.15
N ASN A 211 9.89 23.10 -4.80
CA ASN A 211 10.60 22.99 -3.53
C ASN A 211 12.11 22.75 -3.68
N ARG A 212 12.71 23.08 -4.81
CA ARG A 212 14.15 23.20 -4.99
C ARG A 212 14.54 24.67 -4.91
#